data_037cc71074ed6ce2ae63e6cb4a273a80
#
_entry.id   037cc71074ed6ce2ae63e6cb4a273a80
#
_cell.length_a   1.000
_cell.length_b   1.000
_cell.length_c   1.000
_cell.angle_alpha   90.00
_cell.angle_beta   90.00
_cell.angle_gamma   90.00
#
_symmetry.space_group_name_H-M   'P 1'
#
loop_
_entity.id
_entity.type
_entity.pdbx_description
1 polymer ?
#
loop_
_entity_poly.entity_id
_entity_poly.type
_entity_poly.pdbx_seq_one_letter_code
_entity_poly.pdbx_strand_id
1 'polypeptide(L)'
;MLTLLVDFADKISVFNVFRYITFRTGGALITAALIVFIFGPTIINSLRLRQGKGQPIRADGPQTHFKKAGTPTMGGLMILSGIVGSSLLWANLSSIYVWVVLLVTLGFGSIGFYDDYLKVTKQSHLGFSGKARLGLEFVIAGIAAWVIMHNGQAPFSSSLTFPFAKELLVNLGWFFIPFSCFVIVGAGNAVNLTDGLDGLAIVPIMIAAASFGVIAYLSGNAVFAEYLQIHFVPGTGELAVVLGAVIGAGLGFLWFNAPPAAIFMGDTGSLALGGLIGTVAVATKHEIVLVIVGGLFVVEIFSVIIQVGYFKMTGKRVFLMAPIHHHFEKLGWTESQVVIRFWIIAVILALVGLSTLKLR
;
A
#
# COMPACT_ATOMS: atom_id res chain seq x y z
N MET A 1 16.18 14.47 -5.57
CA MET A 1 16.65 15.83 -5.91
C MET A 1 17.47 16.46 -4.79
N LEU A 2 16.96 16.54 -3.56
CA LEU A 2 17.69 17.13 -2.42
C LEU A 2 18.99 16.39 -2.07
N THR A 3 19.11 15.10 -2.44
CA THR A 3 20.36 14.34 -2.29
C THR A 3 21.55 14.96 -3.06
N LEU A 4 21.29 15.71 -4.15
CA LEU A 4 22.34 16.41 -4.90
C LEU A 4 22.97 17.56 -4.10
N LEU A 5 22.29 18.06 -3.05
CA LEU A 5 22.86 19.08 -2.18
C LEU A 5 24.04 18.56 -1.35
N VAL A 6 24.16 17.24 -1.19
CA VAL A 6 25.28 16.61 -0.49
C VAL A 6 26.62 16.91 -1.19
N ASP A 7 26.61 17.08 -2.52
CA ASP A 7 27.82 17.42 -3.30
C ASP A 7 28.38 18.83 -2.94
N PHE A 8 27.56 19.66 -2.32
CA PHE A 8 27.92 20.97 -1.84
C PHE A 8 28.22 21.02 -0.34
N ALA A 9 28.19 19.87 0.36
CA ALA A 9 28.37 19.78 1.81
C ALA A 9 29.76 20.28 2.26
N ASP A 10 30.80 20.15 1.43
CA ASP A 10 32.14 20.66 1.70
C ASP A 10 32.20 22.20 1.77
N LYS A 11 31.25 22.87 1.07
CA LYS A 11 31.14 24.34 1.10
C LYS A 11 30.18 24.84 2.16
N ILE A 12 29.09 24.09 2.38
CA ILE A 12 28.00 24.43 3.30
C ILE A 12 27.68 23.19 4.12
N SER A 13 28.25 23.11 5.33
CA SER A 13 28.17 21.93 6.21
C SER A 13 26.73 21.45 6.53
N VAL A 14 25.75 22.38 6.52
CA VAL A 14 24.33 22.05 6.75
C VAL A 14 23.79 21.07 5.71
N PHE A 15 24.30 21.07 4.48
CA PHE A 15 23.84 20.15 3.44
C PHE A 15 24.23 18.68 3.69
N ASN A 16 25.15 18.42 4.61
CA ASN A 16 25.49 17.05 5.01
C ASN A 16 24.29 16.29 5.61
N VAL A 17 23.30 16.99 6.14
CA VAL A 17 22.08 16.38 6.72
C VAL A 17 21.29 15.56 5.69
N PHE A 18 21.34 15.92 4.40
CA PHE A 18 20.66 15.19 3.32
C PHE A 18 21.29 13.83 3.00
N ARG A 19 22.46 13.51 3.56
CA ARG A 19 23.07 12.17 3.47
C ARG A 19 22.29 11.14 4.29
N TYR A 20 21.67 11.56 5.39
CA TYR A 20 21.01 10.65 6.34
C TYR A 20 19.61 10.26 5.88
N ILE A 21 19.39 8.95 5.70
CA ILE A 21 18.09 8.38 5.29
C ILE A 21 16.99 8.78 6.28
N THR A 22 17.26 8.76 7.59
CA THR A 22 16.30 9.11 8.64
C THR A 22 15.81 10.54 8.53
N PHE A 23 16.71 11.50 8.24
CA PHE A 23 16.33 12.91 8.01
C PHE A 23 15.46 13.03 6.76
N ARG A 24 15.86 12.38 5.67
CA ARG A 24 15.11 12.41 4.41
C ARG A 24 13.74 11.74 4.54
N THR A 25 13.64 10.66 5.35
CA THR A 25 12.35 10.01 5.66
C THR A 25 11.40 10.96 6.39
N GLY A 26 11.90 11.67 7.43
CA GLY A 26 11.11 12.68 8.13
C GLY A 26 10.68 13.84 7.22
N GLY A 27 11.62 14.34 6.39
CA GLY A 27 11.35 15.37 5.38
C GLY A 27 10.31 14.92 4.35
N ALA A 28 10.42 13.66 3.89
CA ALA A 28 9.46 13.07 2.95
C ALA A 28 8.06 12.96 3.56
N LEU A 29 7.96 12.51 4.81
CA LEU A 29 6.69 12.43 5.53
C LEU A 29 6.02 13.80 5.63
N ILE A 30 6.75 14.81 6.13
CA ILE A 30 6.21 16.16 6.30
C ILE A 30 5.80 16.76 4.95
N THR A 31 6.64 16.64 3.93
CA THR A 31 6.36 17.18 2.59
C THR A 31 5.13 16.52 1.98
N ALA A 32 4.99 15.20 2.08
CA ALA A 32 3.83 14.49 1.56
C ALA A 32 2.53 14.91 2.27
N ALA A 33 2.57 15.03 3.60
CA ALA A 33 1.43 15.53 4.38
C ALA A 33 1.04 16.95 3.96
N LEU A 34 2.03 17.86 3.83
CA LEU A 34 1.77 19.25 3.41
C LEU A 34 1.19 19.34 2.00
N ILE A 35 1.69 18.54 1.05
CA ILE A 35 1.11 18.48 -0.31
C ILE A 35 -0.37 18.11 -0.22
N VAL A 36 -0.73 17.09 0.53
CA VAL A 36 -2.12 16.65 0.66
C VAL A 36 -2.95 17.68 1.40
N PHE A 37 -2.46 18.30 2.47
CA PHE A 37 -3.20 19.35 3.20
C PHE A 37 -3.47 20.59 2.35
N ILE A 38 -2.47 21.06 1.58
CA ILE A 38 -2.57 22.30 0.80
C ILE A 38 -3.46 22.07 -0.44
N PHE A 39 -3.23 20.99 -1.18
CA PHE A 39 -3.94 20.74 -2.44
C PHE A 39 -5.23 19.94 -2.25
N GLY A 40 -5.42 19.29 -1.10
CA GLY A 40 -6.58 18.45 -0.80
C GLY A 40 -7.92 19.16 -1.01
N PRO A 41 -8.19 20.33 -0.41
CA PRO A 41 -9.46 21.02 -0.61
C PRO A 41 -9.74 21.36 -2.07
N THR A 42 -8.72 21.75 -2.83
CA THR A 42 -8.85 22.06 -4.27
C THR A 42 -9.20 20.80 -5.08
N ILE A 43 -8.54 19.68 -4.79
CA ILE A 43 -8.80 18.39 -5.45
C ILE A 43 -10.22 17.92 -5.12
N ILE A 44 -10.63 17.96 -3.85
CA ILE A 44 -11.97 17.56 -3.40
C ILE A 44 -13.03 18.38 -4.12
N ASN A 45 -12.89 19.71 -4.16
CA ASN A 45 -13.85 20.60 -4.83
C ASN A 45 -13.90 20.33 -6.34
N SER A 46 -12.76 20.14 -6.99
CA SER A 46 -12.69 19.81 -8.43
C SER A 46 -13.38 18.48 -8.73
N LEU A 47 -13.14 17.45 -7.92
CA LEU A 47 -13.76 16.14 -8.08
C LEU A 47 -15.28 16.21 -7.83
N ARG A 48 -15.71 16.93 -6.79
CA ARG A 48 -17.14 17.13 -6.48
C ARG A 48 -17.88 17.80 -7.63
N LEU A 49 -17.30 18.83 -8.23
CA LEU A 49 -17.89 19.52 -9.38
C LEU A 49 -17.99 18.63 -10.63
N ARG A 50 -16.97 17.81 -10.87
CA ARG A 50 -16.91 16.93 -12.05
C ARG A 50 -17.74 15.66 -11.91
N GLN A 51 -17.86 15.12 -10.69
CA GLN A 51 -18.57 13.86 -10.43
C GLN A 51 -20.06 14.05 -10.15
N GLY A 52 -20.51 15.25 -9.78
CA GLY A 52 -21.90 15.60 -9.53
C GLY A 52 -22.58 14.74 -8.46
N LYS A 53 -23.04 13.54 -8.83
CA LYS A 53 -23.72 12.60 -7.93
C LYS A 53 -22.77 11.74 -7.07
N GLY A 54 -21.45 11.87 -7.26
CA GLY A 54 -20.46 11.00 -6.59
C GLY A 54 -20.47 9.56 -7.12
N GLN A 55 -19.88 8.64 -6.34
CA GLN A 55 -19.86 7.22 -6.69
C GLN A 55 -21.23 6.57 -6.45
N PRO A 56 -21.74 5.72 -7.38
CA PRO A 56 -22.97 4.96 -7.17
C PRO A 56 -22.86 4.04 -5.95
N ILE A 57 -23.87 4.08 -5.08
CA ILE A 57 -23.92 3.20 -3.89
C ILE A 57 -24.65 1.92 -4.26
N ARG A 58 -24.12 0.76 -3.84
CA ARG A 58 -24.74 -0.54 -4.08
C ARG A 58 -26.04 -0.67 -3.28
N ALA A 59 -27.10 -1.13 -3.93
CA ALA A 59 -28.41 -1.30 -3.32
C ALA A 59 -28.45 -2.46 -2.27
N ASP A 60 -27.54 -3.44 -2.38
CA ASP A 60 -27.41 -4.58 -1.47
C ASP A 60 -26.52 -4.33 -0.25
N GLY A 61 -25.91 -3.12 -0.18
CA GLY A 61 -25.04 -2.70 0.92
C GLY A 61 -25.80 -2.34 2.21
N PRO A 62 -25.06 -2.03 3.32
CA PRO A 62 -25.65 -1.52 4.55
C PRO A 62 -26.41 -0.21 4.31
N GLN A 63 -27.54 -0.01 5.00
CA GLN A 63 -28.37 1.19 4.83
C GLN A 63 -27.67 2.49 5.24
N THR A 64 -26.69 2.40 6.15
CA THR A 64 -25.86 3.53 6.58
C THR A 64 -25.09 4.18 5.43
N HIS A 65 -24.75 3.42 4.39
CA HIS A 65 -23.99 3.90 3.22
C HIS A 65 -24.82 4.87 2.34
N PHE A 66 -26.15 4.80 2.35
CA PHE A 66 -26.98 5.74 1.60
C PHE A 66 -26.82 7.20 2.05
N LYS A 67 -26.43 7.43 3.32
CA LYS A 67 -26.15 8.80 3.83
C LYS A 67 -24.90 9.41 3.23
N LYS A 68 -24.03 8.59 2.60
CA LYS A 68 -22.77 9.01 1.97
C LYS A 68 -22.93 9.36 0.48
N ALA A 69 -24.18 9.39 -0.02
CA ALA A 69 -24.46 9.76 -1.41
C ALA A 69 -23.92 11.18 -1.72
N GLY A 70 -23.23 11.33 -2.85
CA GLY A 70 -22.62 12.61 -3.25
C GLY A 70 -21.18 12.83 -2.74
N THR A 71 -20.64 11.96 -1.91
CA THR A 71 -19.21 12.01 -1.56
C THR A 71 -18.36 11.64 -2.79
N PRO A 72 -17.40 12.51 -3.20
CA PRO A 72 -16.55 12.22 -4.34
C PRO A 72 -15.60 11.05 -4.05
N THR A 73 -15.25 10.29 -5.09
CA THR A 73 -14.22 9.26 -5.07
C THR A 73 -12.94 9.74 -5.77
N MET A 74 -11.93 8.87 -5.96
CA MET A 74 -10.62 9.17 -6.52
C MET A 74 -9.71 9.99 -5.59
N GLY A 75 -9.90 9.90 -4.29
CA GLY A 75 -9.00 10.51 -3.29
C GLY A 75 -7.57 9.97 -3.37
N GLY A 76 -7.39 8.82 -4.01
CA GLY A 76 -6.07 8.30 -4.37
C GLY A 76 -5.19 9.28 -5.13
N LEU A 77 -5.77 10.20 -5.91
CA LEU A 77 -5.00 11.26 -6.60
C LEU A 77 -4.27 12.18 -5.62
N MET A 78 -4.89 12.50 -4.48
CA MET A 78 -4.25 13.29 -3.42
C MET A 78 -3.07 12.52 -2.82
N ILE A 79 -3.29 11.25 -2.51
CA ILE A 79 -2.26 10.37 -1.92
C ILE A 79 -1.09 10.22 -2.90
N LEU A 80 -1.37 9.91 -4.15
CA LEU A 80 -0.34 9.75 -5.19
C LEU A 80 0.46 11.03 -5.42
N SER A 81 -0.19 12.20 -5.43
CA SER A 81 0.52 13.47 -5.57
C SER A 81 1.49 13.71 -4.41
N GLY A 82 1.08 13.40 -3.17
CA GLY A 82 1.94 13.48 -1.99
C GLY A 82 3.11 12.51 -2.05
N ILE A 83 2.85 11.23 -2.37
CA ILE A 83 3.89 10.20 -2.43
C ILE A 83 4.90 10.51 -3.53
N VAL A 84 4.44 10.75 -4.76
CA VAL A 84 5.33 10.97 -5.91
C VAL A 84 6.12 12.26 -5.75
N GLY A 85 5.46 13.38 -5.44
CA GLY A 85 6.12 14.68 -5.26
C GLY A 85 7.19 14.64 -4.16
N SER A 86 6.84 14.04 -3.03
CA SER A 86 7.77 13.90 -1.91
C SER A 86 8.91 12.92 -2.20
N SER A 87 8.62 11.76 -2.80
CA SER A 87 9.66 10.77 -3.14
C SER A 87 10.66 11.32 -4.15
N LEU A 88 10.20 12.02 -5.19
CA LEU A 88 11.09 12.66 -6.17
C LEU A 88 11.99 13.73 -5.52
N LEU A 89 11.47 14.43 -4.52
CA LEU A 89 12.24 15.46 -3.82
C LEU A 89 13.30 14.86 -2.88
N TRP A 90 12.92 13.87 -2.05
CA TRP A 90 13.71 13.39 -0.93
C TRP A 90 14.46 12.07 -1.16
N ALA A 91 13.94 11.16 -2.00
CA ALA A 91 14.60 9.89 -2.24
C ALA A 91 15.84 10.04 -3.12
N ASN A 92 16.77 9.10 -2.97
CA ASN A 92 17.90 8.97 -3.89
C ASN A 92 17.42 8.33 -5.19
N LEU A 93 17.33 9.14 -6.24
CA LEU A 93 16.83 8.73 -7.55
C LEU A 93 17.82 7.82 -8.32
N SER A 94 19.02 7.59 -7.80
CA SER A 94 19.93 6.58 -8.35
C SER A 94 19.57 5.15 -7.91
N SER A 95 18.70 5.00 -6.90
CA SER A 95 18.22 3.68 -6.48
C SER A 95 17.16 3.15 -7.43
N ILE A 96 17.44 2.00 -8.04
CA ILE A 96 16.48 1.32 -8.93
C ILE A 96 15.20 0.90 -8.18
N TYR A 97 15.30 0.55 -6.90
CA TYR A 97 14.15 0.14 -6.09
C TYR A 97 13.12 1.26 -5.91
N VAL A 98 13.57 2.52 -5.83
CA VAL A 98 12.66 3.68 -5.78
C VAL A 98 11.83 3.76 -7.05
N TRP A 99 12.46 3.60 -8.22
CA TRP A 99 11.75 3.64 -9.50
C TRP A 99 10.79 2.46 -9.70
N VAL A 100 11.20 1.27 -9.28
CA VAL A 100 10.33 0.08 -9.37
C VAL A 100 9.08 0.25 -8.51
N VAL A 101 9.24 0.74 -7.28
CA VAL A 101 8.09 0.99 -6.38
C VAL A 101 7.20 2.10 -6.96
N LEU A 102 7.77 3.19 -7.47
CA LEU A 102 6.99 4.27 -8.10
C LEU A 102 6.29 3.79 -9.39
N LEU A 103 6.93 2.93 -10.20
CA LEU A 103 6.32 2.32 -11.39
C LEU A 103 5.04 1.55 -11.03
N VAL A 104 5.13 0.66 -10.03
CA VAL A 104 3.95 -0.12 -9.59
C VAL A 104 2.90 0.81 -9.00
N THR A 105 3.30 1.77 -8.17
CA THR A 105 2.38 2.73 -7.54
C THR A 105 1.58 3.52 -8.57
N LEU A 106 2.27 4.09 -9.57
CA LEU A 106 1.63 4.87 -10.62
C LEU A 106 0.87 3.98 -11.61
N GLY A 107 1.40 2.80 -11.94
CA GLY A 107 0.75 1.85 -12.83
C GLY A 107 -0.57 1.33 -12.26
N PHE A 108 -0.55 0.84 -11.02
CA PHE A 108 -1.76 0.37 -10.34
C PHE A 108 -2.73 1.52 -10.05
N GLY A 109 -2.20 2.69 -9.67
CA GLY A 109 -3.00 3.91 -9.51
C GLY A 109 -3.70 4.34 -10.80
N SER A 110 -3.03 4.21 -11.96
CA SER A 110 -3.62 4.51 -13.27
C SER A 110 -4.72 3.53 -13.65
N ILE A 111 -4.53 2.24 -13.35
CA ILE A 111 -5.57 1.21 -13.55
C ILE A 111 -6.79 1.54 -12.68
N GLY A 112 -6.58 1.83 -11.39
CA GLY A 112 -7.64 2.21 -10.45
C GLY A 112 -8.34 3.50 -10.86
N PHE A 113 -7.59 4.50 -11.32
CA PHE A 113 -8.13 5.76 -11.83
C PHE A 113 -9.08 5.52 -13.02
N TYR A 114 -8.69 4.67 -13.95
CA TYR A 114 -9.53 4.34 -15.10
C TYR A 114 -10.80 3.60 -14.67
N ASP A 115 -10.70 2.69 -13.70
CA ASP A 115 -11.84 1.98 -13.14
C ASP A 115 -12.82 2.94 -12.45
N ASP A 116 -12.33 3.80 -11.56
CA ASP A 116 -13.13 4.84 -10.90
C ASP A 116 -13.76 5.81 -11.89
N TYR A 117 -13.01 6.22 -12.92
CA TYR A 117 -13.51 7.10 -13.97
C TYR A 117 -14.69 6.49 -14.73
N LEU A 118 -14.60 5.21 -15.07
CA LEU A 118 -15.71 4.50 -15.74
C LEU A 118 -16.94 4.39 -14.84
N LYS A 119 -16.75 4.07 -13.53
CA LYS A 119 -17.85 3.98 -12.57
C LYS A 119 -18.60 5.31 -12.43
N VAL A 120 -17.84 6.41 -12.31
CA VAL A 120 -18.42 7.76 -12.17
C VAL A 120 -19.10 8.23 -13.45
N THR A 121 -18.45 8.10 -14.61
CA THR A 121 -19.00 8.60 -15.87
C THR A 121 -20.20 7.82 -16.36
N LYS A 122 -20.21 6.49 -16.17
CA LYS A 122 -21.33 5.62 -16.54
C LYS A 122 -22.39 5.50 -15.47
N GLN A 123 -22.19 6.10 -14.28
CA GLN A 123 -23.07 5.96 -13.11
C GLN A 123 -23.46 4.50 -12.86
N SER A 124 -22.49 3.60 -12.97
CA SER A 124 -22.65 2.14 -12.87
C SER A 124 -21.59 1.54 -11.96
N HIS A 125 -21.94 0.48 -11.23
CA HIS A 125 -20.98 -0.31 -10.47
C HIS A 125 -20.04 -1.15 -11.37
N LEU A 126 -20.37 -1.30 -12.64
CA LEU A 126 -19.56 -1.98 -13.64
C LEU A 126 -18.46 -1.01 -14.10
N GLY A 127 -17.29 -1.13 -13.50
CA GLY A 127 -16.08 -0.40 -13.88
C GLY A 127 -15.33 -1.06 -15.04
N PHE A 128 -14.02 -1.08 -14.95
CA PHE A 128 -13.14 -1.75 -15.90
C PHE A 128 -13.28 -3.28 -15.78
N SER A 129 -13.16 -3.99 -16.91
CA SER A 129 -13.24 -5.46 -16.91
C SER A 129 -12.24 -6.08 -15.95
N GLY A 130 -12.72 -6.86 -14.96
CA GLY A 130 -11.87 -7.45 -13.91
C GLY A 130 -10.73 -8.32 -14.47
N LYS A 131 -10.98 -9.04 -15.57
CA LYS A 131 -9.92 -9.85 -16.24
C LYS A 131 -8.85 -8.98 -16.88
N ALA A 132 -9.23 -7.89 -17.55
CA ALA A 132 -8.28 -6.97 -18.17
C ALA A 132 -7.52 -6.19 -17.08
N ARG A 133 -8.18 -5.78 -16.00
CA ARG A 133 -7.56 -5.14 -14.84
C ARG A 133 -6.47 -6.02 -14.26
N LEU A 134 -6.81 -7.27 -13.90
CA LEU A 134 -5.84 -8.23 -13.39
C LEU A 134 -4.69 -8.48 -14.37
N GLY A 135 -5.00 -8.63 -15.67
CA GLY A 135 -3.97 -8.81 -16.69
C GLY A 135 -2.95 -7.67 -16.73
N LEU A 136 -3.40 -6.42 -16.66
CA LEU A 136 -2.51 -5.25 -16.60
C LEU A 136 -1.71 -5.18 -15.29
N GLU A 137 -2.34 -5.49 -14.15
CA GLU A 137 -1.66 -5.58 -12.85
C GLU A 137 -0.54 -6.62 -12.91
N PHE A 138 -0.79 -7.81 -13.47
CA PHE A 138 0.22 -8.86 -13.63
C PHE A 138 1.36 -8.45 -14.56
N VAL A 139 1.09 -7.71 -15.63
CA VAL A 139 2.15 -7.19 -16.52
C VAL A 139 3.05 -6.21 -15.78
N ILE A 140 2.48 -5.24 -15.08
CA ILE A 140 3.25 -4.24 -14.32
C ILE A 140 4.06 -4.92 -13.19
N ALA A 141 3.44 -5.83 -12.45
CA ALA A 141 4.10 -6.59 -11.40
C ALA A 141 5.21 -7.50 -11.94
N GLY A 142 5.02 -8.08 -13.15
CA GLY A 142 6.02 -8.89 -13.82
C GLY A 142 7.27 -8.11 -14.21
N ILE A 143 7.08 -6.89 -14.73
CA ILE A 143 8.18 -5.97 -15.02
C ILE A 143 8.93 -5.62 -13.73
N ALA A 144 8.20 -5.27 -12.67
CA ALA A 144 8.79 -4.94 -11.37
C ALA A 144 9.58 -6.13 -10.79
N ALA A 145 9.00 -7.33 -10.78
CA ALA A 145 9.64 -8.54 -10.30
C ALA A 145 10.90 -8.89 -11.11
N TRP A 146 10.84 -8.75 -12.44
CA TRP A 146 11.99 -8.97 -13.31
C TRP A 146 13.13 -7.99 -13.01
N VAL A 147 12.82 -6.68 -12.85
CA VAL A 147 13.81 -5.67 -12.51
C VAL A 147 14.43 -5.94 -11.13
N ILE A 148 13.62 -6.29 -10.12
CA ILE A 148 14.10 -6.64 -8.78
C ILE A 148 15.03 -7.86 -8.84
N MET A 149 14.64 -8.90 -9.56
CA MET A 149 15.45 -10.11 -9.73
C MET A 149 16.78 -9.81 -10.42
N HIS A 150 16.76 -9.02 -11.48
CA HIS A 150 17.95 -8.72 -12.30
C HIS A 150 18.97 -7.82 -11.58
N ASN A 151 18.49 -6.89 -10.74
CA ASN A 151 19.35 -5.97 -9.99
C ASN A 151 19.70 -6.49 -8.58
N GLY A 152 19.09 -7.60 -8.15
CA GLY A 152 19.37 -8.24 -6.87
C GLY A 152 20.73 -8.94 -6.89
N GLN A 153 21.40 -8.97 -5.74
CA GLN A 153 22.65 -9.71 -5.58
C GLN A 153 22.40 -11.18 -5.23
N ALA A 154 23.17 -12.09 -5.84
CA ALA A 154 23.12 -13.50 -5.45
C ALA A 154 23.60 -13.66 -3.98
N PRO A 155 23.03 -14.61 -3.21
CA PRO A 155 21.99 -15.57 -3.58
C PRO A 155 20.55 -15.03 -3.49
N PHE A 156 20.34 -13.77 -3.05
CA PHE A 156 19.02 -13.22 -2.70
C PHE A 156 18.18 -12.78 -3.89
N SER A 157 18.78 -12.64 -5.09
CA SER A 157 18.08 -12.11 -6.28
C SER A 157 16.76 -12.84 -6.58
N SER A 158 16.74 -14.18 -6.46
CA SER A 158 15.59 -15.04 -6.76
C SER A 158 15.17 -15.93 -5.58
N SER A 159 15.62 -15.60 -4.35
CA SER A 159 15.33 -16.42 -3.17
C SER A 159 14.16 -15.89 -2.37
N LEU A 160 13.41 -16.81 -1.77
CA LEU A 160 12.40 -16.56 -0.74
C LEU A 160 13.05 -16.78 0.63
N THR A 161 12.80 -15.87 1.55
CA THR A 161 13.31 -15.93 2.93
C THR A 161 12.18 -16.23 3.91
N PHE A 162 12.53 -16.86 5.03
CA PHE A 162 11.57 -17.24 6.06
C PHE A 162 11.88 -16.52 7.38
N PRO A 163 10.91 -15.80 7.99
CA PRO A 163 11.16 -15.01 9.20
C PRO A 163 11.54 -15.84 10.43
N PHE A 164 11.12 -17.12 10.48
CA PHE A 164 11.36 -18.00 11.62
C PHE A 164 12.51 -18.99 11.39
N ALA A 165 13.04 -19.07 10.17
CA ALA A 165 14.12 -19.98 9.79
C ALA A 165 15.14 -19.23 8.93
N LYS A 166 15.97 -18.43 9.59
CA LYS A 166 16.89 -17.46 8.94
C LYS A 166 17.89 -18.08 7.97
N GLU A 167 18.32 -19.31 8.22
CA GLU A 167 19.23 -20.03 7.33
C GLU A 167 18.52 -20.66 6.12
N LEU A 168 17.17 -20.73 6.17
CA LEU A 168 16.39 -21.34 5.10
C LEU A 168 16.19 -20.32 3.97
N LEU A 169 16.98 -20.49 2.93
CA LEU A 169 16.85 -19.80 1.66
C LEU A 169 16.34 -20.76 0.60
N VAL A 170 15.15 -20.48 0.07
CA VAL A 170 14.60 -21.26 -1.04
C VAL A 170 14.81 -20.50 -2.33
N ASN A 171 15.76 -20.96 -3.14
CA ASN A 171 15.97 -20.36 -4.45
C ASN A 171 14.82 -20.77 -5.41
N LEU A 172 14.00 -19.82 -5.79
CA LEU A 172 12.87 -20.02 -6.70
C LEU A 172 13.29 -19.97 -8.19
N GLY A 173 14.50 -19.49 -8.47
CA GLY A 173 14.94 -19.26 -9.84
C GLY A 173 13.95 -18.39 -10.63
N TRP A 174 13.56 -18.81 -11.84
CA TRP A 174 12.56 -18.10 -12.64
C TRP A 174 11.14 -18.07 -12.04
N PHE A 175 10.83 -18.99 -11.13
CA PHE A 175 9.53 -18.98 -10.43
C PHE A 175 9.38 -17.78 -9.48
N PHE A 176 10.48 -17.12 -9.15
CA PHE A 176 10.43 -15.86 -8.38
C PHE A 176 9.52 -14.80 -9.03
N ILE A 177 9.52 -14.70 -10.37
CA ILE A 177 8.70 -13.70 -11.07
C ILE A 177 7.19 -13.94 -10.88
N PRO A 178 6.61 -15.11 -11.21
CA PRO A 178 5.20 -15.36 -10.98
C PRO A 178 4.82 -15.32 -9.49
N PHE A 179 5.69 -15.75 -8.60
CA PHE A 179 5.49 -15.64 -7.15
C PHE A 179 5.40 -14.17 -6.71
N SER A 180 6.34 -13.33 -7.14
CA SER A 180 6.34 -11.89 -6.83
C SER A 180 5.12 -11.18 -7.42
N CYS A 181 4.71 -11.54 -8.64
CA CYS A 181 3.48 -11.05 -9.23
C CYS A 181 2.27 -11.37 -8.34
N PHE A 182 2.17 -12.61 -7.86
CA PHE A 182 1.09 -13.02 -6.98
C PHE A 182 1.07 -12.19 -5.68
N VAL A 183 2.24 -11.92 -5.08
CA VAL A 183 2.37 -11.09 -3.87
C VAL A 183 1.93 -9.64 -4.16
N ILE A 184 2.44 -9.03 -5.23
CA ILE A 184 2.17 -7.63 -5.56
C ILE A 184 0.69 -7.42 -5.95
N VAL A 185 0.17 -8.23 -6.85
CA VAL A 185 -1.23 -8.15 -7.31
C VAL A 185 -2.18 -8.53 -6.18
N GLY A 186 -1.82 -9.57 -5.41
CA GLY A 186 -2.57 -9.99 -4.23
C GLY A 186 -2.70 -8.89 -3.20
N ALA A 187 -1.59 -8.20 -2.87
CA ALA A 187 -1.58 -7.07 -1.94
C ALA A 187 -2.43 -5.89 -2.48
N GLY A 188 -2.30 -5.56 -3.77
CA GLY A 188 -3.11 -4.51 -4.41
C GLY A 188 -4.60 -4.76 -4.25
N ASN A 189 -5.05 -5.96 -4.63
CA ASN A 189 -6.46 -6.32 -4.56
C ASN A 189 -6.97 -6.54 -3.13
N ALA A 190 -6.13 -7.00 -2.20
CA ALA A 190 -6.50 -7.16 -0.80
C ALA A 190 -6.77 -5.80 -0.12
N VAL A 191 -5.92 -4.81 -0.37
CA VAL A 191 -6.14 -3.42 0.10
C VAL A 191 -7.38 -2.82 -0.54
N ASN A 192 -7.61 -3.05 -1.83
CA ASN A 192 -8.79 -2.56 -2.54
C ASN A 192 -10.10 -3.14 -1.96
N LEU A 193 -10.13 -4.42 -1.61
CA LEU A 193 -11.28 -5.03 -0.95
C LEU A 193 -11.51 -4.53 0.48
N THR A 194 -10.47 -4.05 1.15
CA THR A 194 -10.55 -3.51 2.52
C THR A 194 -11.08 -2.07 2.55
N ASP A 195 -11.00 -1.33 1.42
CA ASP A 195 -11.42 0.08 1.32
C ASP A 195 -12.97 0.22 1.22
N GLY A 196 -13.68 -0.38 2.18
CA GLY A 196 -15.14 -0.37 2.24
C GLY A 196 -15.76 0.60 3.24
N LEU A 197 -15.00 1.09 4.22
CA LEU A 197 -15.44 2.02 5.26
C LEU A 197 -14.48 3.20 5.41
N ASP A 198 -15.01 4.36 5.84
CA ASP A 198 -14.25 5.59 6.04
C ASP A 198 -13.06 5.37 6.98
N GLY A 199 -11.84 5.60 6.50
CA GLY A 199 -10.60 5.44 7.26
C GLY A 199 -10.14 4.00 7.47
N LEU A 200 -10.91 2.98 7.06
CA LEU A 200 -10.61 1.58 7.35
C LEU A 200 -9.27 1.12 6.72
N ALA A 201 -9.05 1.39 5.45
CA ALA A 201 -7.88 0.89 4.73
C ALA A 201 -6.62 1.74 4.99
N ILE A 202 -6.74 3.07 5.05
CA ILE A 202 -5.59 3.96 5.06
C ILE A 202 -4.72 3.82 6.32
N VAL A 203 -5.30 3.61 7.49
CA VAL A 203 -4.53 3.47 8.75
C VAL A 203 -3.74 2.15 8.79
N PRO A 204 -4.31 0.97 8.50
CA PRO A 204 -3.54 -0.26 8.34
C PRO A 204 -2.43 -0.17 7.28
N ILE A 205 -2.64 0.58 6.18
CA ILE A 205 -1.60 0.85 5.19
C ILE A 205 -0.46 1.66 5.80
N MET A 206 -0.75 2.72 6.56
CA MET A 206 0.28 3.51 7.24
C MET A 206 1.06 2.68 8.26
N ILE A 207 0.38 1.79 8.99
CA ILE A 207 1.01 0.86 9.93
C ILE A 207 1.94 -0.11 9.19
N ALA A 208 1.48 -0.69 8.09
CA ALA A 208 2.30 -1.55 7.23
C ALA A 208 3.49 -0.78 6.64
N ALA A 209 3.27 0.46 6.16
CA ALA A 209 4.33 1.32 5.65
C ALA A 209 5.37 1.66 6.72
N ALA A 210 4.97 1.93 7.96
CA ALA A 210 5.88 2.14 9.07
C ALA A 210 6.73 0.90 9.36
N SER A 211 6.09 -0.28 9.41
CA SER A 211 6.77 -1.56 9.65
C SER A 211 7.78 -1.88 8.54
N PHE A 212 7.36 -1.78 7.28
CA PHE A 212 8.25 -2.00 6.15
C PHE A 212 9.29 -0.88 5.97
N GLY A 213 9.04 0.33 6.46
CA GLY A 213 10.02 1.41 6.54
C GLY A 213 11.18 1.04 7.46
N VAL A 214 10.87 0.47 8.63
CA VAL A 214 11.88 -0.08 9.55
C VAL A 214 12.60 -1.26 8.90
N ILE A 215 11.88 -2.22 8.33
CA ILE A 215 12.47 -3.39 7.66
C ILE A 215 13.42 -2.96 6.54
N ALA A 216 12.99 -2.06 5.67
CA ALA A 216 13.79 -1.57 4.54
C ALA A 216 15.06 -0.85 5.02
N TYR A 217 14.95 -0.02 6.05
CA TYR A 217 16.09 0.67 6.66
C TYR A 217 17.11 -0.32 7.24
N LEU A 218 16.64 -1.34 7.99
CA LEU A 218 17.48 -2.32 8.64
C LEU A 218 18.12 -3.29 7.63
N SER A 219 17.34 -3.81 6.67
CA SER A 219 17.85 -4.72 5.64
C SER A 219 18.75 -4.03 4.62
N GLY A 220 18.58 -2.72 4.43
CA GLY A 220 19.42 -1.90 3.57
C GLY A 220 20.74 -1.42 4.21
N ASN A 221 20.99 -1.74 5.48
CA ASN A 221 22.18 -1.36 6.22
C ASN A 221 22.97 -2.61 6.67
N ALA A 222 24.20 -2.76 6.19
CA ALA A 222 25.02 -3.94 6.45
C ALA A 222 25.23 -4.19 7.95
N VAL A 223 25.48 -3.15 8.75
CA VAL A 223 25.75 -3.26 10.19
C VAL A 223 24.51 -3.74 10.94
N PHE A 224 23.34 -3.16 10.64
CA PHE A 224 22.09 -3.58 11.28
C PHE A 224 21.65 -4.96 10.80
N ALA A 225 21.82 -5.27 9.53
CA ALA A 225 21.49 -6.57 8.97
C ALA A 225 22.31 -7.68 9.64
N GLU A 226 23.62 -7.48 9.82
CA GLU A 226 24.51 -8.40 10.53
C GLU A 226 24.11 -8.55 12.00
N TYR A 227 23.90 -7.44 12.72
CA TYR A 227 23.50 -7.47 14.13
C TYR A 227 22.18 -8.21 14.37
N LEU A 228 21.19 -8.01 13.49
CA LEU A 228 19.88 -8.66 13.56
C LEU A 228 19.88 -10.06 12.92
N GLN A 229 20.96 -10.42 12.24
CA GLN A 229 21.06 -11.66 11.46
C GLN A 229 19.94 -11.80 10.42
N ILE A 230 19.57 -10.66 9.79
CA ILE A 230 18.67 -10.62 8.65
C ILE A 230 19.49 -10.46 7.36
N HIS A 231 18.87 -10.73 6.23
CA HIS A 231 19.54 -10.63 4.95
C HIS A 231 19.81 -9.17 4.57
N PHE A 232 21.06 -8.87 4.25
CA PHE A 232 21.44 -7.56 3.73
C PHE A 232 21.05 -7.45 2.25
N VAL A 233 20.19 -6.48 1.92
CA VAL A 233 19.77 -6.18 0.54
C VAL A 233 20.18 -4.74 0.20
N PRO A 234 21.33 -4.55 -0.45
CA PRO A 234 21.86 -3.22 -0.76
C PRO A 234 20.87 -2.36 -1.54
N GLY A 235 20.74 -1.09 -1.16
CA GLY A 235 19.91 -0.11 -1.85
C GLY A 235 18.43 -0.08 -1.42
N THR A 236 17.95 -1.07 -0.68
CA THR A 236 16.55 -1.09 -0.18
C THR A 236 16.29 -0.07 0.92
N GLY A 237 17.32 0.39 1.62
CA GLY A 237 17.19 1.42 2.66
C GLY A 237 16.53 2.70 2.16
N GLU A 238 16.67 3.04 0.88
CA GLU A 238 16.00 4.21 0.27
C GLU A 238 14.47 4.09 0.24
N LEU A 239 13.94 2.86 0.29
CA LEU A 239 12.49 2.64 0.36
C LEU A 239 11.88 3.17 1.66
N ALA A 240 12.67 3.33 2.74
CA ALA A 240 12.21 3.99 3.96
C ALA A 240 11.74 5.43 3.68
N VAL A 241 12.41 6.15 2.76
CA VAL A 241 12.02 7.51 2.37
C VAL A 241 10.66 7.50 1.65
N VAL A 242 10.46 6.56 0.72
CA VAL A 242 9.17 6.40 0.01
C VAL A 242 8.06 6.04 0.99
N LEU A 243 8.33 5.13 1.92
CA LEU A 243 7.36 4.72 2.93
C LEU A 243 7.05 5.84 3.94
N GLY A 244 8.03 6.70 4.24
CA GLY A 244 7.79 7.95 4.96
C GLY A 244 6.80 8.86 4.21
N ALA A 245 6.96 8.98 2.89
CA ALA A 245 6.01 9.73 2.05
C ALA A 245 4.60 9.09 2.06
N VAL A 246 4.51 7.74 2.06
CA VAL A 246 3.21 7.03 2.20
C VAL A 246 2.53 7.38 3.51
N ILE A 247 3.27 7.36 4.62
CA ILE A 247 2.72 7.71 5.94
C ILE A 247 2.25 9.17 5.94
N GLY A 248 3.07 10.10 5.44
CA GLY A 248 2.70 11.51 5.37
C GLY A 248 1.47 11.78 4.51
N ALA A 249 1.43 11.21 3.30
CA ALA A 249 0.28 11.32 2.42
C ALA A 249 -0.98 10.68 3.03
N GLY A 250 -0.80 9.53 3.72
CA GLY A 250 -1.87 8.85 4.44
C GLY A 250 -2.46 9.67 5.57
N LEU A 251 -1.61 10.33 6.38
CA LEU A 251 -2.06 11.24 7.45
C LEU A 251 -2.84 12.43 6.88
N GLY A 252 -2.30 13.05 5.81
CA GLY A 252 -3.00 14.13 5.13
C GLY A 252 -4.34 13.70 4.53
N PHE A 253 -4.40 12.50 3.94
CA PHE A 253 -5.64 11.96 3.40
C PHE A 253 -6.65 11.60 4.49
N LEU A 254 -6.21 10.99 5.59
CA LEU A 254 -7.06 10.61 6.71
C LEU A 254 -7.79 11.81 7.30
N TRP A 255 -7.19 12.99 7.28
CA TRP A 255 -7.83 14.24 7.71
C TRP A 255 -9.16 14.50 6.99
N PHE A 256 -9.24 14.14 5.70
CA PHE A 256 -10.43 14.31 4.88
C PHE A 256 -11.29 13.04 4.77
N ASN A 257 -10.71 11.87 5.08
CA ASN A 257 -11.37 10.57 4.95
C ASN A 257 -11.88 10.02 6.31
N ALA A 258 -11.53 10.66 7.43
CA ALA A 258 -12.09 10.30 8.74
C ALA A 258 -13.63 10.48 8.74
N PRO A 259 -14.38 9.58 9.43
CA PRO A 259 -15.84 9.64 9.43
C PRO A 259 -16.42 10.96 10.00
N PRO A 260 -17.35 11.63 9.32
CA PRO A 260 -17.89 11.34 7.99
C PRO A 260 -16.93 11.79 6.88
N ALA A 261 -16.59 10.91 5.94
CA ALA A 261 -15.60 11.18 4.92
C ALA A 261 -16.04 12.30 3.94
N ALA A 262 -15.14 13.26 3.71
CA ALA A 262 -15.30 14.29 2.68
C ALA A 262 -14.93 13.79 1.27
N ILE A 263 -14.15 12.70 1.20
CA ILE A 263 -13.71 12.05 -0.04
C ILE A 263 -13.39 10.57 0.22
N PHE A 264 -13.72 9.68 -0.72
CA PHE A 264 -13.32 8.27 -0.71
C PHE A 264 -12.01 8.08 -1.45
N MET A 265 -11.21 7.10 -0.99
CA MET A 265 -9.91 6.77 -1.60
C MET A 265 -10.09 6.28 -3.04
N GLY A 266 -11.03 5.38 -3.25
CA GLY A 266 -11.31 4.73 -4.53
C GLY A 266 -10.25 3.71 -4.94
N ASP A 267 -10.52 3.04 -6.07
CA ASP A 267 -9.59 2.05 -6.63
C ASP A 267 -8.25 2.69 -7.02
N THR A 268 -8.26 3.98 -7.34
CA THR A 268 -7.06 4.80 -7.61
C THR A 268 -6.04 4.74 -6.49
N GLY A 269 -6.49 4.87 -5.24
CA GLY A 269 -5.59 4.88 -4.08
C GLY A 269 -5.32 3.50 -3.53
N SER A 270 -6.35 2.68 -3.39
CA SER A 270 -6.25 1.38 -2.73
C SER A 270 -5.39 0.38 -3.51
N LEU A 271 -5.55 0.29 -4.84
CA LEU A 271 -4.69 -0.55 -5.69
C LEU A 271 -3.24 -0.07 -5.66
N ALA A 272 -3.03 1.25 -5.79
CA ALA A 272 -1.69 1.84 -5.79
C ALA A 272 -0.94 1.54 -4.49
N LEU A 273 -1.57 1.76 -3.34
CA LEU A 273 -0.96 1.58 -2.04
C LEU A 273 -0.69 0.11 -1.72
N GLY A 274 -1.64 -0.78 -2.05
CA GLY A 274 -1.44 -2.22 -1.87
C GLY A 274 -0.33 -2.75 -2.76
N GLY A 275 -0.30 -2.36 -4.04
CA GLY A 275 0.79 -2.71 -4.97
C GLY A 275 2.15 -2.18 -4.52
N LEU A 276 2.19 -0.95 -3.98
CA LEU A 276 3.39 -0.35 -3.40
C LEU A 276 3.94 -1.22 -2.26
N ILE A 277 3.12 -1.54 -1.26
CA ILE A 277 3.55 -2.33 -0.10
C ILE A 277 3.97 -3.74 -0.52
N GLY A 278 3.23 -4.38 -1.44
CA GLY A 278 3.61 -5.67 -2.01
C GLY A 278 4.97 -5.63 -2.72
N THR A 279 5.23 -4.58 -3.48
CA THR A 279 6.52 -4.38 -4.17
C THR A 279 7.67 -4.15 -3.19
N VAL A 280 7.45 -3.38 -2.13
CA VAL A 280 8.44 -3.18 -1.06
C VAL A 280 8.76 -4.50 -0.38
N ALA A 281 7.77 -5.33 -0.06
CA ALA A 281 7.99 -6.63 0.56
C ALA A 281 8.85 -7.55 -0.32
N VAL A 282 8.58 -7.60 -1.62
CA VAL A 282 9.39 -8.35 -2.61
C VAL A 282 10.80 -7.79 -2.71
N ALA A 283 10.96 -6.47 -2.76
CA ALA A 283 12.28 -5.82 -2.86
C ALA A 283 13.13 -6.06 -1.62
N THR A 284 12.54 -6.05 -0.43
CA THR A 284 13.23 -6.29 0.84
C THR A 284 13.36 -7.76 1.22
N LYS A 285 12.80 -8.69 0.41
CA LYS A 285 12.78 -10.14 0.68
C LYS A 285 12.02 -10.51 1.97
N HIS A 286 10.93 -9.81 2.23
CA HIS A 286 10.10 -10.03 3.42
C HIS A 286 8.63 -10.31 3.04
N GLU A 287 8.42 -11.13 1.98
CA GLU A 287 7.09 -11.45 1.45
C GLU A 287 6.22 -12.17 2.47
N ILE A 288 6.81 -13.10 3.25
CA ILE A 288 6.09 -13.82 4.30
C ILE A 288 5.76 -12.90 5.49
N VAL A 289 6.65 -11.97 5.82
CA VAL A 289 6.38 -10.96 6.85
C VAL A 289 5.22 -10.06 6.44
N LEU A 290 5.05 -9.79 5.13
CA LEU A 290 3.88 -9.06 4.63
C LEU A 290 2.57 -9.76 4.97
N VAL A 291 2.51 -11.10 4.91
CA VAL A 291 1.31 -11.86 5.29
C VAL A 291 0.94 -11.64 6.75
N ILE A 292 1.94 -11.41 7.63
CA ILE A 292 1.72 -11.14 9.06
C ILE A 292 1.35 -9.66 9.26
N VAL A 293 2.20 -8.73 8.82
CA VAL A 293 1.98 -7.28 8.97
C VAL A 293 0.70 -6.83 8.27
N GLY A 294 0.46 -7.36 7.07
CA GLY A 294 -0.73 -7.13 6.27
C GLY A 294 -1.88 -8.10 6.58
N GLY A 295 -1.84 -8.83 7.69
CA GLY A 295 -2.77 -9.92 7.99
C GLY A 295 -4.23 -9.50 8.00
N LEU A 296 -4.52 -8.23 8.31
CA LEU A 296 -5.87 -7.69 8.17
C LEU A 296 -6.36 -7.78 6.70
N PHE A 297 -5.54 -7.32 5.75
CA PHE A 297 -5.86 -7.38 4.32
C PHE A 297 -5.96 -8.82 3.82
N VAL A 298 -5.12 -9.70 4.38
CA VAL A 298 -5.16 -11.14 4.09
C VAL A 298 -6.49 -11.76 4.53
N VAL A 299 -6.97 -11.45 5.73
CA VAL A 299 -8.27 -11.93 6.25
C VAL A 299 -9.42 -11.39 5.40
N GLU A 300 -9.37 -10.12 5.00
CA GLU A 300 -10.38 -9.50 4.14
C GLU A 300 -10.50 -10.22 2.79
N ILE A 301 -9.40 -10.40 2.07
CA ILE A 301 -9.42 -11.07 0.77
C ILE A 301 -9.81 -12.55 0.90
N PHE A 302 -9.31 -13.27 1.92
CA PHE A 302 -9.69 -14.67 2.15
C PHE A 302 -11.17 -14.81 2.49
N SER A 303 -11.77 -13.87 3.23
CA SER A 303 -13.21 -13.90 3.50
C SER A 303 -14.04 -13.86 2.23
N VAL A 304 -13.60 -13.09 1.22
CA VAL A 304 -14.25 -13.04 -0.10
C VAL A 304 -14.03 -14.34 -0.87
N ILE A 305 -12.80 -14.83 -0.91
CA ILE A 305 -12.48 -16.09 -1.62
C ILE A 305 -13.30 -17.26 -1.05
N ILE A 306 -13.33 -17.40 0.28
CA ILE A 306 -14.11 -18.44 0.97
C ILE A 306 -15.61 -18.27 0.68
N GLN A 307 -16.14 -17.06 0.83
CA GLN A 307 -17.56 -16.77 0.57
C GLN A 307 -17.97 -17.14 -0.85
N VAL A 308 -17.20 -16.66 -1.85
CA VAL A 308 -17.50 -16.92 -3.27
C VAL A 308 -17.34 -18.39 -3.62
N GLY A 309 -16.27 -19.02 -3.14
CA GLY A 309 -16.01 -20.44 -3.39
C GLY A 309 -17.12 -21.34 -2.79
N TYR A 310 -17.42 -21.14 -1.51
CA TYR A 310 -18.46 -21.90 -0.83
C TYR A 310 -19.85 -21.67 -1.41
N PHE A 311 -20.18 -20.41 -1.74
CA PHE A 311 -21.47 -20.09 -2.35
C PHE A 311 -21.65 -20.76 -3.73
N LYS A 312 -20.60 -20.79 -4.57
CA LYS A 312 -20.65 -21.47 -5.86
C LYS A 312 -20.84 -22.99 -5.73
N MET A 313 -20.33 -23.60 -4.65
CA MET A 313 -20.43 -25.05 -4.44
C MET A 313 -21.76 -25.46 -3.76
N THR A 314 -22.28 -24.64 -2.84
CA THR A 314 -23.38 -25.04 -1.96
C THR A 314 -24.64 -24.18 -2.07
N GLY A 315 -24.57 -23.01 -2.72
CA GLY A 315 -25.66 -22.03 -2.74
C GLY A 315 -25.87 -21.31 -1.39
N LYS A 316 -25.05 -21.61 -0.37
CA LYS A 316 -25.16 -21.01 0.97
C LYS A 316 -24.03 -20.03 1.26
N ARG A 317 -24.29 -19.09 2.15
CA ARG A 317 -23.27 -18.12 2.61
C ARG A 317 -22.58 -18.63 3.87
N VAL A 318 -21.24 -18.45 3.96
CA VAL A 318 -20.45 -18.69 5.18
C VAL A 318 -20.56 -17.48 6.10
N PHE A 319 -20.31 -16.30 5.55
CA PHE A 319 -20.43 -15.03 6.26
C PHE A 319 -21.75 -14.34 5.90
N LEU A 320 -22.30 -13.52 6.79
CA LEU A 320 -23.50 -12.72 6.51
C LEU A 320 -23.29 -11.81 5.28
N MET A 321 -22.08 -11.27 5.16
CA MET A 321 -21.61 -10.51 4.00
C MET A 321 -20.06 -10.60 3.93
N ALA A 322 -19.48 -10.51 2.74
CA ALA A 322 -18.04 -10.40 2.53
C ALA A 322 -17.77 -9.15 1.68
N PRO A 323 -16.63 -8.47 1.88
CA PRO A 323 -15.51 -8.72 2.82
C PRO A 323 -15.94 -8.72 4.30
N ILE A 324 -15.03 -9.20 5.20
CA ILE A 324 -15.41 -9.52 6.59
C ILE A 324 -15.83 -8.32 7.43
N HIS A 325 -15.36 -7.11 7.13
CA HIS A 325 -15.82 -5.90 7.82
C HIS A 325 -17.34 -5.72 7.71
N HIS A 326 -17.96 -6.02 6.57
CA HIS A 326 -19.42 -6.01 6.39
C HIS A 326 -20.14 -7.10 7.18
N HIS A 327 -19.48 -8.23 7.47
CA HIS A 327 -20.03 -9.24 8.35
C HIS A 327 -20.26 -8.68 9.75
N PHE A 328 -19.29 -7.92 10.29
CA PHE A 328 -19.41 -7.30 11.61
C PHE A 328 -20.45 -6.17 11.65
N GLU A 329 -20.58 -5.38 10.56
CA GLU A 329 -21.69 -4.42 10.44
C GLU A 329 -23.05 -5.12 10.47
N LYS A 330 -23.21 -6.24 9.77
CA LYS A 330 -24.45 -7.05 9.80
C LYS A 330 -24.72 -7.71 11.17
N LEU A 331 -23.70 -7.91 12.00
CA LEU A 331 -23.81 -8.32 13.40
C LEU A 331 -24.19 -7.17 14.35
N GLY A 332 -24.31 -5.93 13.84
CA GLY A 332 -24.74 -4.77 14.61
C GLY A 332 -23.61 -3.91 15.16
N TRP A 333 -22.35 -4.12 14.75
CA TRP A 333 -21.27 -3.21 15.09
C TRP A 333 -21.41 -1.90 14.31
N THR A 334 -21.14 -0.78 14.95
CA THR A 334 -21.07 0.52 14.25
C THR A 334 -19.82 0.59 13.36
N GLU A 335 -19.85 1.38 12.29
CA GLU A 335 -18.69 1.60 11.42
C GLU A 335 -17.45 1.98 12.22
N SER A 336 -17.56 2.91 13.16
CA SER A 336 -16.43 3.34 14.01
C SER A 336 -15.89 2.21 14.88
N GLN A 337 -16.75 1.30 15.38
CA GLN A 337 -16.29 0.13 16.14
C GLN A 337 -15.50 -0.84 15.26
N VAL A 338 -15.96 -1.10 14.03
CA VAL A 338 -15.23 -1.96 13.08
C VAL A 338 -13.88 -1.32 12.77
N VAL A 339 -13.86 -0.06 12.37
CA VAL A 339 -12.65 0.67 11.96
C VAL A 339 -11.60 0.69 13.08
N ILE A 340 -11.97 1.12 14.29
CA ILE A 340 -11.02 1.22 15.41
C ILE A 340 -10.49 -0.15 15.82
N ARG A 341 -11.35 -1.18 15.90
CA ARG A 341 -10.92 -2.53 16.27
C ARG A 341 -9.98 -3.13 15.22
N PHE A 342 -10.22 -2.86 13.94
CA PHE A 342 -9.36 -3.32 12.86
C PHE A 342 -8.01 -2.60 12.88
N TRP A 343 -7.96 -1.30 13.24
CA TRP A 343 -6.70 -0.60 13.48
C TRP A 343 -5.89 -1.23 14.63
N ILE A 344 -6.55 -1.58 15.73
CA ILE A 344 -5.91 -2.26 16.87
C ILE A 344 -5.32 -3.60 16.42
N ILE A 345 -6.07 -4.39 15.66
CA ILE A 345 -5.60 -5.67 15.11
C ILE A 345 -4.39 -5.43 14.19
N ALA A 346 -4.44 -4.42 13.31
CA ALA A 346 -3.33 -4.10 12.42
C ALA A 346 -2.05 -3.71 13.20
N VAL A 347 -2.16 -2.94 14.29
CA VAL A 347 -1.03 -2.62 15.17
C VAL A 347 -0.44 -3.89 15.80
N ILE A 348 -1.29 -4.77 16.34
CA ILE A 348 -0.84 -6.03 16.95
C ILE A 348 -0.10 -6.89 15.92
N LEU A 349 -0.66 -7.04 14.73
CA LEU A 349 -0.05 -7.80 13.64
C LEU A 349 1.28 -7.20 13.18
N ALA A 350 1.37 -5.88 13.13
CA ALA A 350 2.61 -5.16 12.82
C ALA A 350 3.70 -5.43 13.87
N LEU A 351 3.35 -5.39 15.16
CA LEU A 351 4.28 -5.72 16.24
C LEU A 351 4.74 -7.17 16.19
N VAL A 352 3.83 -8.11 15.90
CA VAL A 352 4.17 -9.52 15.67
C VAL A 352 5.11 -9.65 14.48
N GLY A 353 4.82 -9.00 13.34
CA GLY A 353 5.68 -9.03 12.16
C GLY A 353 7.07 -8.44 12.43
N LEU A 354 7.16 -7.31 13.13
CA LEU A 354 8.45 -6.71 13.49
C LEU A 354 9.24 -7.58 14.50
N SER A 355 8.55 -8.28 15.40
CA SER A 355 9.23 -9.18 16.35
C SER A 355 9.96 -10.32 15.63
N THR A 356 9.51 -10.73 14.45
CA THR A 356 10.16 -11.77 13.65
C THR A 356 11.57 -11.39 13.19
N LEU A 357 11.92 -10.10 13.15
CA LEU A 357 13.26 -9.65 12.77
C LEU A 357 14.35 -10.11 13.75
N LYS A 358 14.00 -10.36 15.02
CA LYS A 358 14.94 -10.77 16.05
C LYS A 358 14.72 -12.20 16.55
N LEU A 359 13.66 -12.89 16.13
CA LEU A 359 13.44 -14.29 16.49
C LEU A 359 14.51 -15.16 15.86
N ARG A 360 15.14 -15.96 16.70
CA ARG A 360 16.20 -16.91 16.35
C ARG A 360 15.63 -18.32 16.19
#